data_8c70fa8e4b978f96a42e1ff0a99e2c80
#
_entry.id   8c70fa8e4b978f96a42e1ff0a99e2c80
#
_cell.length_a   1.000
_cell.length_b   1.000
_cell.length_c   1.000
_cell.angle_alpha   90.00
_cell.angle_beta   90.00
_cell.angle_gamma   90.00
#
_symmetry.space_group_name_H-M   'P 1'
#
loop_
_entity.id
_entity.type
_entity.pdbx_description
1 polymer ?
#
loop_
_entity_poly.entity_id
_entity_poly.type
_entity_poly.pdbx_seq_one_letter_code
_entity_poly.pdbx_strand_id
1 'polypeptide(L)'
;MTTDASRGTAWFGPPRHEIPAIDEAALVAARWADLLLAAASASGFSRWEAYLAPLPDRFRDGDVRDIRSAAMRARAAYGPKDSLRDALPGELTEPFLDAVDRLLKAIARYELRSDR
;
A
#
# COMPACT_ATOMS: atom_id res chain seq x y z
N MET A 1 16.94 9.05 -21.81
CA MET A 1 17.06 9.05 -21.30
C MET A 1 16.89 8.68 -20.39
N THR A 2 16.97 8.50 -19.90
CA THR A 2 16.74 8.04 -19.15
C THR A 2 16.63 8.47 -17.86
N THR A 3 15.84 8.93 -17.46
CA THR A 3 15.59 9.45 -16.21
C THR A 3 15.53 8.46 -15.13
N ASP A 4 15.39 7.28 -15.42
CA ASP A 4 15.37 6.27 -14.42
C ASP A 4 16.67 6.07 -13.73
N ALA A 5 17.72 6.47 -14.38
CA ALA A 5 19.03 6.37 -13.78
C ALA A 5 19.14 7.13 -12.49
N SER A 6 18.40 8.20 -12.33
CA SER A 6 18.50 9.02 -11.14
C SER A 6 17.82 8.38 -9.93
N ARG A 7 17.04 7.36 -10.13
CA ARG A 7 16.32 6.78 -9.02
C ARG A 7 17.14 5.82 -8.19
N GLY A 8 18.04 5.07 -8.77
CA GLY A 8 18.86 4.14 -8.04
C GLY A 8 18.10 3.05 -7.30
N THR A 9 16.79 3.15 -7.26
CA THR A 9 15.96 2.22 -6.50
C THR A 9 14.83 1.65 -7.35
N ALA A 10 14.99 1.71 -8.67
CA ALA A 10 13.99 1.20 -9.58
C ALA A 10 13.82 -0.30 -9.43
N TRP A 11 12.64 -0.76 -9.70
CA TRP A 11 12.33 -2.18 -9.72
C TRP A 11 12.87 -2.81 -10.99
N PHE A 12 13.66 -3.87 -10.84
CA PHE A 12 14.27 -4.56 -11.96
C PHE A 12 13.64 -5.92 -12.26
N GLY A 13 12.61 -6.29 -11.53
CA GLY A 13 11.91 -7.54 -11.76
C GLY A 13 10.86 -7.40 -12.85
N PRO A 14 10.04 -8.45 -13.06
CA PRO A 14 8.95 -8.37 -14.03
C PRO A 14 7.93 -7.31 -13.63
N PRO A 15 7.16 -6.80 -14.60
CA PRO A 15 6.07 -5.89 -14.25
C PRO A 15 5.07 -6.58 -13.35
N ARG A 16 4.41 -5.80 -12.49
CA ARG A 16 3.53 -6.36 -11.47
C ARG A 16 2.42 -7.24 -12.03
N HIS A 17 1.92 -6.92 -13.22
CA HIS A 17 0.84 -7.71 -13.80
C HIS A 17 1.28 -9.14 -14.16
N GLU A 18 2.59 -9.39 -14.21
CA GLU A 18 3.13 -10.73 -14.40
C GLU A 18 3.34 -11.47 -13.08
N ILE A 19 3.00 -10.85 -11.97
CA ILE A 19 3.07 -11.45 -10.64
C ILE A 19 1.68 -11.37 -10.02
N PRO A 20 0.76 -12.27 -10.43
CA PRO A 20 -0.66 -12.14 -10.08
C PRO A 20 -0.92 -12.01 -8.58
N ALA A 21 -0.20 -12.74 -7.75
CA ALA A 21 -0.44 -12.67 -6.30
C ALA A 21 -0.18 -11.28 -5.76
N ILE A 22 0.85 -10.60 -6.26
CA ILE A 22 1.16 -9.23 -5.83
C ILE A 22 0.14 -8.26 -6.43
N ASP A 23 -0.11 -8.40 -7.73
CA ASP A 23 -1.00 -7.47 -8.42
C ASP A 23 -2.41 -7.47 -7.82
N GLU A 24 -2.96 -8.66 -7.59
CA GLU A 24 -4.29 -8.79 -7.02
C GLU A 24 -4.36 -8.24 -5.59
N ALA A 25 -3.35 -8.56 -4.78
CA ALA A 25 -3.30 -8.06 -3.41
C ALA A 25 -3.19 -6.54 -3.37
N ALA A 26 -2.42 -5.97 -4.29
CA ALA A 26 -2.27 -4.51 -4.38
C ALA A 26 -3.58 -3.84 -4.77
N LEU A 27 -4.34 -4.44 -5.69
CA LEU A 27 -5.63 -3.88 -6.11
C LEU A 27 -6.66 -3.93 -4.99
N VAL A 28 -6.65 -4.98 -4.18
CA VAL A 28 -7.51 -5.05 -3.00
C VAL A 28 -7.13 -3.96 -2.00
N ALA A 29 -5.83 -3.78 -1.74
CA ALA A 29 -5.36 -2.74 -0.84
C ALA A 29 -5.76 -1.35 -1.36
N ALA A 30 -5.71 -1.14 -2.67
CA ALA A 30 -6.11 0.13 -3.28
C ALA A 30 -7.57 0.46 -2.99
N ARG A 31 -8.45 -0.54 -3.07
CA ARG A 31 -9.88 -0.33 -2.80
C ARG A 31 -10.13 0.09 -1.37
N TRP A 32 -9.50 -0.59 -0.42
CA TRP A 32 -9.66 -0.22 0.97
C TRP A 32 -9.04 1.13 1.28
N ALA A 33 -7.92 1.46 0.62
CA ALA A 33 -7.31 2.78 0.76
C ALA A 33 -8.24 3.89 0.25
N ASP A 34 -8.93 3.66 -0.87
CA ASP A 34 -9.92 4.61 -1.38
C ASP A 34 -11.03 4.86 -0.37
N LEU A 35 -11.55 3.79 0.24
CA LEU A 35 -12.62 3.89 1.22
C LEU A 35 -12.17 4.63 2.47
N LEU A 36 -10.97 4.35 2.94
CA LEU A 36 -10.42 5.03 4.11
C LEU A 36 -10.18 6.51 3.83
N LEU A 37 -9.64 6.82 2.66
CA LEU A 37 -9.41 8.20 2.26
C LEU A 37 -10.73 8.98 2.21
N ALA A 38 -11.75 8.37 1.63
CA ALA A 38 -13.08 8.99 1.57
C ALA A 38 -13.64 9.23 2.97
N ALA A 39 -13.47 8.25 3.88
CA ALA A 39 -13.95 8.40 5.25
C ALA A 39 -13.20 9.49 6.00
N ALA A 40 -11.88 9.58 5.82
CA ALA A 40 -11.09 10.63 6.46
C ALA A 40 -11.51 12.02 5.96
N SER A 41 -11.75 12.13 4.66
CA SER A 41 -12.19 13.37 4.05
C SER A 41 -13.58 13.77 4.58
N ALA A 42 -14.51 12.83 4.61
CA ALA A 42 -15.88 13.10 5.07
C ALA A 42 -15.90 13.47 6.55
N SER A 43 -14.98 12.94 7.35
CA SER A 43 -14.92 13.23 8.78
C SER A 43 -14.12 14.49 9.12
N GLY A 44 -13.51 15.12 8.13
CA GLY A 44 -12.70 16.30 8.35
C GLY A 44 -11.36 16.01 9.01
N PHE A 45 -10.87 14.77 8.95
CA PHE A 45 -9.57 14.42 9.51
C PHE A 45 -8.46 14.73 8.50
N SER A 46 -8.13 16.01 8.38
CA SER A 46 -7.22 16.46 7.33
C SER A 46 -5.83 15.83 7.43
N ARG A 47 -5.36 15.54 8.64
CA ARG A 47 -4.07 14.88 8.82
C ARG A 47 -4.08 13.48 8.21
N TRP A 48 -5.13 12.70 8.48
CA TRP A 48 -5.26 11.37 7.94
C TRP A 48 -5.56 11.39 6.45
N GLU A 49 -6.34 12.34 6.01
CA GLU A 49 -6.58 12.53 4.58
C GLU A 49 -5.26 12.73 3.83
N ALA A 50 -4.40 13.61 4.33
CA ALA A 50 -3.10 13.86 3.70
C ALA A 50 -2.19 12.63 3.75
N TYR A 51 -2.23 11.90 4.86
CA TYR A 51 -1.40 10.70 5.01
C TYR A 51 -1.81 9.61 4.03
N LEU A 52 -3.12 9.42 3.85
CA LEU A 52 -3.67 8.35 3.01
C LEU A 52 -3.71 8.71 1.53
N ALA A 53 -3.70 10.00 1.21
CA ALA A 53 -3.91 10.47 -0.17
C ALA A 53 -3.04 9.78 -1.23
N PRO A 54 -1.74 9.54 -1.01
CA PRO A 54 -0.91 8.93 -2.06
C PRO A 54 -1.08 7.42 -2.19
N LEU A 55 -1.76 6.77 -1.23
CA LEU A 55 -1.76 5.31 -1.19
C LEU A 55 -2.57 4.64 -2.29
N PRO A 56 -3.81 5.07 -2.59
CA PRO A 56 -4.61 4.36 -3.59
C PRO A 56 -3.90 4.24 -4.93
N ASP A 57 -3.35 5.34 -5.43
CA ASP A 57 -2.69 5.33 -6.73
C ASP A 57 -1.41 4.50 -6.72
N ARG A 58 -0.65 4.53 -5.64
CA ARG A 58 0.55 3.71 -5.54
C ARG A 58 0.23 2.23 -5.56
N PHE A 59 -0.82 1.81 -4.84
CA PHE A 59 -1.25 0.42 -4.88
C PHE A 59 -1.76 0.04 -6.26
N ARG A 60 -2.43 0.96 -6.95
CA ARG A 60 -3.07 0.68 -8.22
C ARG A 60 -2.09 0.69 -9.38
N ASP A 61 -1.19 1.68 -9.40
CA ASP A 61 -0.36 1.95 -10.57
C ASP A 61 1.14 1.82 -10.33
N GLY A 62 1.58 1.72 -9.08
CA GLY A 62 3.00 1.64 -8.76
C GLY A 62 3.62 0.31 -9.13
N ASP A 63 4.94 0.29 -9.31
CA ASP A 63 5.65 -0.98 -9.46
C ASP A 63 5.75 -1.68 -8.10
N VAL A 64 6.36 -2.86 -8.08
CA VAL A 64 6.44 -3.66 -6.85
C VAL A 64 7.14 -2.91 -5.73
N ARG A 65 8.13 -2.11 -6.06
CA ARG A 65 8.84 -1.33 -5.06
C ARG A 65 7.95 -0.24 -4.48
N ASP A 66 7.20 0.46 -5.33
CA ASP A 66 6.25 1.48 -4.89
C ASP A 66 5.16 0.88 -4.02
N ILE A 67 4.65 -0.27 -4.41
CA ILE A 67 3.63 -1.00 -3.65
C ILE A 67 4.14 -1.36 -2.27
N ARG A 68 5.37 -1.87 -2.20
CA ARG A 68 5.97 -2.23 -0.92
C ARG A 68 6.11 -1.01 -0.01
N SER A 69 6.60 0.08 -0.56
CA SER A 69 6.76 1.33 0.19
C SER A 69 5.41 1.83 0.71
N ALA A 70 4.38 1.78 -0.14
CA ALA A 70 3.03 2.18 0.25
C ALA A 70 2.48 1.28 1.35
N ALA A 71 2.71 -0.03 1.26
CA ALA A 71 2.26 -0.98 2.27
C ALA A 71 2.94 -0.75 3.61
N MET A 72 4.23 -0.46 3.59
CA MET A 72 4.96 -0.15 4.82
C MET A 72 4.46 1.13 5.46
N ARG A 73 4.18 2.15 4.65
CA ARG A 73 3.60 3.39 5.14
C ARG A 73 2.22 3.15 5.74
N ALA A 74 1.40 2.36 5.07
CA ALA A 74 0.06 2.03 5.56
C ALA A 74 0.13 1.30 6.90
N ARG A 75 1.02 0.32 7.01
CA ARG A 75 1.16 -0.43 8.24
C ARG A 75 1.64 0.45 9.39
N ALA A 76 2.51 1.39 9.11
CA ALA A 76 3.01 2.32 10.13
C ALA A 76 1.90 3.19 10.74
N ALA A 77 0.78 3.33 10.03
CA ALA A 77 -0.36 4.09 10.54
C ALA A 77 -1.07 3.40 11.70
N TYR A 78 -0.74 2.14 11.98
CA TYR A 78 -1.37 1.34 13.05
C TYR A 78 -0.50 1.28 14.29
N GLY A 79 0.16 2.39 14.62
CA GLY A 79 0.98 2.48 15.82
C GLY A 79 0.15 2.43 17.11
N PRO A 80 0.81 2.41 18.27
CA PRO A 80 0.10 2.24 19.55
C PRO A 80 -0.71 3.46 19.98
N LYS A 81 -0.38 4.64 19.49
CA LYS A 81 -1.09 5.88 19.84
C LYS A 81 -1.44 6.65 18.58
N ASP A 82 -2.57 7.34 18.64
CA ASP A 82 -3.03 8.17 17.53
C ASP A 82 -3.00 7.41 16.21
N SER A 83 -3.43 6.15 16.30
CA SER A 83 -3.38 5.29 15.14
C SER A 83 -4.62 5.49 14.27
N LEU A 84 -4.53 4.94 13.07
CA LEU A 84 -5.65 4.94 12.15
C LEU A 84 -6.89 4.28 12.77
N ARG A 85 -6.69 3.25 13.59
CA ARG A 85 -7.77 2.57 14.29
C ARG A 85 -8.56 3.49 15.22
N ASP A 86 -7.89 4.46 15.80
CA ASP A 86 -8.52 5.37 16.73
C ASP A 86 -9.33 6.45 16.02
N ALA A 87 -8.96 6.74 14.77
CA ALA A 87 -9.57 7.83 14.03
C ALA A 87 -10.74 7.38 13.15
N LEU A 88 -10.67 6.18 12.58
CA LEU A 88 -11.63 5.72 11.58
C LEU A 88 -12.29 4.42 12.01
N PRO A 89 -13.47 4.09 11.44
CA PRO A 89 -14.21 2.88 11.87
C PRO A 89 -13.44 1.59 11.64
N GLY A 90 -13.56 0.67 12.59
CA GLY A 90 -12.90 -0.64 12.48
C GLY A 90 -13.32 -1.44 11.27
N GLU A 91 -14.55 -1.27 10.82
CA GLU A 91 -15.03 -1.95 9.61
C GLU A 91 -14.27 -1.54 8.36
N LEU A 92 -13.53 -0.43 8.40
CA LEU A 92 -12.67 0.00 7.31
C LEU A 92 -11.20 -0.26 7.63
N THR A 93 -10.78 0.00 8.87
CA THR A 93 -9.37 -0.08 9.24
C THR A 93 -8.86 -1.51 9.34
N GLU A 94 -9.68 -2.45 9.81
CA GLU A 94 -9.22 -3.83 9.95
C GLU A 94 -9.09 -4.56 8.60
N PRO A 95 -10.06 -4.46 7.67
CA PRO A 95 -9.86 -5.05 6.35
C PRO A 95 -8.70 -4.44 5.58
N PHE A 96 -8.45 -3.14 5.77
CA PHE A 96 -7.31 -2.50 5.13
C PHE A 96 -5.99 -3.08 5.64
N LEU A 97 -5.86 -3.24 6.96
CA LEU A 97 -4.67 -3.83 7.55
C LEU A 97 -4.46 -5.25 7.03
N ASP A 98 -5.54 -6.03 6.97
CA ASP A 98 -5.49 -7.39 6.41
C ASP A 98 -4.98 -7.37 4.96
N ALA A 99 -5.51 -6.46 4.16
CA ALA A 99 -5.11 -6.36 2.76
C ALA A 99 -3.63 -5.98 2.63
N VAL A 100 -3.17 -5.05 3.45
CA VAL A 100 -1.77 -4.63 3.48
C VAL A 100 -0.86 -5.79 3.91
N ASP A 101 -1.26 -6.55 4.92
CA ASP A 101 -0.47 -7.68 5.40
C ASP A 101 -0.38 -8.79 4.34
N ARG A 102 -1.48 -9.05 3.64
CA ARG A 102 -1.47 -10.04 2.55
C ARG A 102 -0.56 -9.60 1.42
N LEU A 103 -0.58 -8.32 1.10
CA LEU A 103 0.29 -7.78 0.06
C LEU A 103 1.75 -7.92 0.45
N LEU A 104 2.11 -7.57 1.68
CA LEU A 104 3.49 -7.71 2.15
C LEU A 104 3.95 -9.17 2.14
N LYS A 105 3.06 -10.09 2.50
CA LYS A 105 3.38 -11.51 2.45
C LYS A 105 3.59 -12.00 1.02
N ALA A 106 2.76 -11.53 0.09
CA ALA A 106 2.93 -11.90 -1.32
C ALA A 106 4.26 -11.41 -1.87
N ILE A 107 4.65 -10.19 -1.52
CA ILE A 107 5.94 -9.64 -1.95
C ILE A 107 7.09 -10.45 -1.34
N ALA A 108 7.01 -10.76 -0.05
CA ALA A 108 8.05 -11.53 0.63
C ALA A 108 8.21 -12.91 0.02
N ARG A 109 7.11 -13.58 -0.31
CA ARG A 109 7.17 -14.90 -0.95
C ARG A 109 7.83 -14.84 -2.32
N TYR A 110 7.51 -13.80 -3.08
CA TYR A 110 8.10 -13.63 -4.40
C TYR A 110 9.61 -13.40 -4.27
N GLU A 111 10.02 -12.56 -3.34
CA GLU A 111 11.45 -12.27 -3.12
C GLU A 111 12.21 -13.51 -2.69
N LEU A 112 11.63 -14.35 -1.84
CA LEU A 112 12.26 -15.59 -1.43
C LEU A 112 12.48 -16.54 -2.61
N ARG A 113 11.49 -16.63 -3.50
CA ARG A 113 11.65 -17.48 -4.68
C ARG A 113 12.69 -16.94 -5.64
N SER A 114 12.76 -15.63 -5.78
CA SER A 114 13.68 -15.00 -6.71
C SER A 114 15.13 -15.13 -6.26
N ASP A 115 15.35 -15.27 -4.97
CA ASP A 115 16.70 -15.43 -4.42
C ASP A 115 17.27 -16.82 -4.59
N ARG A 116 16.51 -17.73 -5.16
CA ARG A 116 16.97 -19.09 -5.44
C ARG A 116 17.36 -19.26 -6.92
#